data_ce5799a9496afbc868b61c30a3e36cb3
#
_entry.id   ce5799a9496afbc868b61c30a3e36cb3
#
_cell.length_a   1.000
_cell.length_b   1.000
_cell.length_c   1.000
_cell.angle_alpha   90.00
_cell.angle_beta   90.00
_cell.angle_gamma   90.00
#
_symmetry.space_group_name_H-M   'P 1'
#
loop_
_entity.id
_entity.type
_entity.pdbx_description
1 polymer ?
#
loop_
_entity_poly.entity_id
_entity_poly.type
_entity_poly.pdbx_seq_one_letter_code
_entity_poly.pdbx_strand_id
1 'polypeptide(L)'
;MIVKISFSTDLEEVPMEVSKILSSTKHLFSALDKSLAVACDDLNDNNSKDDVRTPMVKIEQSLKTVEKLQAKLKDCYAILEGYNGMKEKQSPGSKE
;
A
#
# COMPACT_ATOMS: atom_id res chain seq x y z
N MET A 1 12.29 12.53 1.13
CA MET A 1 10.91 12.65 0.98
C MET A 1 10.45 12.48 -0.44
N ILE A 2 9.35 11.91 -0.55
CA ILE A 2 8.84 11.50 -1.84
C ILE A 2 8.62 12.65 -2.78
N VAL A 3 8.40 13.79 -2.22
CA VAL A 3 8.18 14.98 -3.02
C VAL A 3 9.28 15.22 -4.03
N LYS A 4 10.49 14.82 -3.68
CA LYS A 4 11.60 15.02 -4.59
C LYS A 4 11.43 14.29 -5.90
N ILE A 5 10.79 13.18 -5.85
CA ILE A 5 10.61 12.38 -7.04
C ILE A 5 9.77 13.11 -8.06
N SER A 6 8.78 13.83 -7.58
CA SER A 6 7.89 14.51 -8.49
C SER A 6 8.55 15.69 -9.20
N PHE A 7 9.71 16.10 -8.74
CA PHE A 7 10.40 17.21 -9.39
C PHE A 7 10.96 16.84 -10.74
N SER A 8 11.36 15.61 -10.91
CA SER A 8 11.90 15.18 -12.18
C SER A 8 10.85 14.56 -13.06
N THR A 9 9.62 14.58 -12.63
CA THR A 9 8.52 13.97 -13.35
C THR A 9 7.58 15.06 -13.81
N ASP A 10 7.19 15.00 -15.08
CA ASP A 10 6.19 15.92 -15.58
C ASP A 10 4.91 15.75 -14.78
N LEU A 11 4.23 16.87 -14.59
CA LEU A 11 2.99 16.83 -13.83
C LEU A 11 2.01 15.81 -14.40
N GLU A 12 2.01 15.68 -15.71
CA GLU A 12 1.09 14.77 -16.37
C GLU A 12 1.43 13.32 -16.12
N GLU A 13 2.65 13.04 -15.70
CA GLU A 13 3.09 11.67 -15.44
C GLU A 13 2.84 11.24 -14.01
N VAL A 14 2.44 12.17 -13.15
CA VAL A 14 2.23 11.82 -11.74
C VAL A 14 1.21 10.72 -11.57
N PRO A 15 0.04 10.76 -12.23
CA PRO A 15 -0.91 9.66 -12.06
C PRO A 15 -0.32 8.31 -12.44
N MET A 16 0.49 8.26 -13.49
CA MET A 16 1.09 7.01 -13.90
C MET A 16 2.09 6.51 -12.87
N GLU A 17 2.88 7.42 -12.30
CA GLU A 17 3.84 7.02 -11.29
C GLU A 17 3.13 6.50 -10.05
N VAL A 18 2.04 7.14 -9.66
CA VAL A 18 1.26 6.65 -8.53
C VAL A 18 0.67 5.29 -8.85
N SER A 19 0.24 5.10 -10.09
CA SER A 19 -0.29 3.81 -10.51
C SER A 19 0.76 2.71 -10.33
N LYS A 20 2.02 3.01 -10.62
CA LYS A 20 3.08 2.03 -10.42
C LYS A 20 3.25 1.67 -8.95
N ILE A 21 3.16 2.68 -8.09
CA ILE A 21 3.25 2.42 -6.65
C ILE A 21 2.07 1.56 -6.20
N LEU A 22 0.88 1.89 -6.65
CA LEU A 22 -0.30 1.12 -6.31
C LEU A 22 -0.18 -0.32 -6.82
N SER A 23 0.37 -0.46 -8.01
CA SER A 23 0.57 -1.80 -8.57
C SER A 23 1.51 -2.62 -7.69
N SER A 24 2.53 -1.97 -7.14
CA SER A 24 3.47 -2.67 -6.29
C SER A 24 2.83 -3.13 -4.99
N THR A 25 1.78 -2.45 -4.53
CA THR A 25 1.11 -2.88 -3.30
C THR A 25 0.34 -4.17 -3.49
N LYS A 26 0.02 -4.52 -4.74
CA LYS A 26 -0.69 -5.76 -4.99
C LYS A 26 0.10 -6.97 -4.50
N HIS A 27 1.43 -6.89 -4.62
CA HIS A 27 2.27 -7.98 -4.14
C HIS A 27 2.17 -8.12 -2.62
N LEU A 28 2.04 -6.99 -1.93
CA LEU A 28 1.91 -7.02 -0.49
C LEU A 28 0.57 -7.62 -0.09
N PHE A 29 -0.50 -7.32 -0.83
CA PHE A 29 -1.78 -7.94 -0.56
C PHE A 29 -1.71 -9.44 -0.75
N SER A 30 -1.02 -9.88 -1.80
CA SER A 30 -0.88 -11.30 -2.05
C SER A 30 -0.12 -11.98 -0.92
N ALA A 31 0.95 -11.35 -0.43
CA ALA A 31 1.71 -11.90 0.68
C ALA A 31 0.88 -11.94 1.94
N LEU A 32 0.07 -10.91 2.16
CA LEU A 32 -0.82 -10.86 3.31
C LEU A 32 -1.82 -12.00 3.25
N ASP A 33 -2.42 -12.19 2.10
CA ASP A 33 -3.41 -13.25 1.92
C ASP A 33 -2.80 -14.61 2.22
N LYS A 34 -1.59 -14.85 1.72
CA LYS A 34 -0.93 -16.14 1.94
C LYS A 34 -0.61 -16.34 3.42
N SER A 35 -0.13 -15.32 4.09
CA SER A 35 0.17 -15.44 5.51
C SER A 35 -1.06 -15.74 6.32
N LEU A 36 -2.17 -15.07 5.99
CA LEU A 36 -3.41 -15.30 6.69
C LEU A 36 -3.94 -16.70 6.42
N ALA A 37 -3.81 -17.17 5.19
CA ALA A 37 -4.27 -18.51 4.84
C ALA A 37 -3.51 -19.56 5.64
N VAL A 38 -2.19 -19.38 5.76
CA VAL A 38 -1.39 -20.32 6.52
C VAL A 38 -1.80 -20.31 8.00
N ALA A 39 -2.01 -19.12 8.54
CA ALA A 39 -2.43 -19.02 9.94
C ALA A 39 -3.78 -19.69 10.15
N CYS A 40 -4.70 -19.49 9.23
CA CYS A 40 -6.02 -20.12 9.33
C CYS A 40 -5.90 -21.65 9.27
N ASP A 41 -5.09 -22.14 8.34
CA ASP A 41 -4.91 -23.58 8.20
C ASP A 41 -4.29 -24.17 9.46
N ASP A 42 -3.29 -23.51 9.99
CA ASP A 42 -2.64 -24.00 11.21
C ASP A 42 -3.61 -24.05 12.38
N LEU A 43 -4.44 -23.03 12.50
CA LEU A 43 -5.37 -22.98 13.62
C LEU A 43 -6.51 -23.96 13.47
N ASN A 44 -6.85 -24.31 12.24
CA ASN A 44 -7.90 -25.31 11.99
C ASN A 44 -7.40 -26.73 12.12
N ASP A 45 -6.09 -26.90 12.11
CA ASP A 45 -5.50 -28.22 12.21
C ASP A 45 -5.56 -28.70 13.64
N ASN A 46 -6.21 -29.83 13.88
CA ASN A 46 -6.33 -30.36 15.22
C ASN A 46 -5.00 -30.63 15.85
N ASN A 47 -3.99 -30.93 15.06
CA ASN A 47 -2.67 -31.23 15.58
C ASN A 47 -1.96 -30.00 16.11
N SER A 48 -2.43 -28.84 15.78
CA SER A 48 -1.78 -27.59 16.16
C SER A 48 -2.45 -26.91 17.34
N LYS A 49 -3.39 -27.55 17.94
CA LYS A 49 -4.15 -26.93 19.03
C LYS A 49 -3.31 -26.41 20.16
N ASP A 50 -2.28 -27.15 20.49
CA ASP A 50 -1.48 -26.80 21.64
C ASP A 50 -0.30 -25.92 21.34
N ASP A 51 -0.03 -25.70 20.08
CA ASP A 51 1.10 -24.88 19.69
C ASP A 51 0.61 -23.83 18.69
N VAL A 52 0.47 -22.62 19.18
CA VAL A 52 -0.03 -21.53 18.36
C VAL A 52 1.07 -20.57 17.94
N ARG A 53 2.33 -20.96 18.10
CA ARG A 53 3.43 -20.07 17.78
C ARG A 53 3.54 -19.78 16.30
N THR A 54 3.36 -20.79 15.47
CA THR A 54 3.44 -20.57 14.02
C THR A 54 2.35 -19.62 13.53
N PRO A 55 1.08 -19.85 13.87
CA PRO A 55 0.08 -18.87 13.46
C PRO A 55 0.32 -17.49 14.07
N MET A 56 0.85 -17.42 15.29
CA MET A 56 1.16 -16.12 15.88
C MET A 56 2.21 -15.37 15.06
N VAL A 57 3.25 -16.09 14.62
CA VAL A 57 4.28 -15.48 13.79
C VAL A 57 3.66 -15.00 12.47
N LYS A 58 2.78 -15.79 11.89
CA LYS A 58 2.15 -15.39 10.63
C LYS A 58 1.28 -14.15 10.82
N ILE A 59 0.58 -14.06 11.92
CA ILE A 59 -0.23 -12.89 12.21
C ILE A 59 0.66 -11.68 12.41
N GLU A 60 1.78 -11.86 13.09
CA GLU A 60 2.71 -10.77 13.30
C GLU A 60 3.28 -10.26 11.98
N GLN A 61 3.63 -11.18 11.09
CA GLN A 61 4.10 -10.82 9.77
C GLN A 61 3.02 -10.09 8.99
N SER A 62 1.78 -10.52 9.17
CA SER A 62 0.65 -9.86 8.51
C SER A 62 0.49 -8.42 9.00
N LEU A 63 0.67 -8.21 10.29
CA LEU A 63 0.59 -6.86 10.84
C LEU A 63 1.65 -5.95 10.23
N LYS A 64 2.86 -6.46 10.08
CA LYS A 64 3.92 -5.68 9.47
C LYS A 64 3.61 -5.37 8.01
N THR A 65 3.04 -6.33 7.31
CA THR A 65 2.67 -6.11 5.92
C THR A 65 1.58 -5.04 5.82
N VAL A 66 0.62 -5.07 6.73
CA VAL A 66 -0.43 -4.07 6.74
C VAL A 66 0.15 -2.67 6.97
N GLU A 67 1.14 -2.57 7.85
CA GLU A 67 1.78 -1.28 8.09
C GLU A 67 2.44 -0.75 6.82
N LYS A 68 3.10 -1.63 6.07
CA LYS A 68 3.72 -1.22 4.81
C LYS A 68 2.67 -0.79 3.80
N LEU A 69 1.57 -1.53 3.72
CA LEU A 69 0.48 -1.18 2.83
C LEU A 69 -0.07 0.19 3.19
N GLN A 70 -0.29 0.40 4.46
CA GLN A 70 -0.85 1.65 4.92
C GLN A 70 0.05 2.83 4.55
N ALA A 71 1.35 2.66 4.76
CA ALA A 71 2.31 3.71 4.43
C ALA A 71 2.29 4.03 2.94
N LYS A 72 2.28 2.99 2.10
CA LYS A 72 2.27 3.22 0.66
C LYS A 72 0.99 3.88 0.19
N LEU A 73 -0.14 3.47 0.75
CA LEU A 73 -1.40 4.06 0.36
C LEU A 73 -1.49 5.51 0.80
N LYS A 74 -0.97 5.81 1.97
CA LYS A 74 -0.95 7.20 2.43
C LYS A 74 -0.06 8.05 1.53
N ASP A 75 1.07 7.51 1.11
CA ASP A 75 1.95 8.23 0.20
C ASP A 75 1.25 8.51 -1.11
N CYS A 76 0.58 7.51 -1.65
CA CYS A 76 -0.13 7.70 -2.92
C CYS A 76 -1.21 8.76 -2.79
N TYR A 77 -1.94 8.72 -1.70
CA TYR A 77 -2.99 9.71 -1.49
C TYR A 77 -2.40 11.12 -1.40
N ALA A 78 -1.31 11.25 -0.64
CA ALA A 78 -0.69 12.55 -0.46
C ALA A 78 -0.15 13.09 -1.79
N ILE A 79 0.44 12.22 -2.59
CA ILE A 79 0.96 12.64 -3.89
C ILE A 79 -0.18 13.10 -4.79
N LEU A 80 -1.25 12.35 -4.83
CA LEU A 80 -2.38 12.72 -5.67
C LEU A 80 -3.06 13.98 -5.17
N GLU A 81 -3.10 14.15 -3.86
CA GLU A 81 -3.70 15.35 -3.30
C GLU A 81 -2.90 16.57 -3.72
N GLY A 82 -1.57 16.47 -3.64
CA GLY A 82 -0.72 17.56 -4.08
C GLY A 82 -0.84 17.81 -5.57
N TYR A 83 -0.92 16.73 -6.34
CA TYR A 83 -1.08 16.82 -7.77
C TYR A 83 -2.39 17.54 -8.13
N ASN A 84 -3.46 17.16 -7.45
CA ASN A 84 -4.75 17.78 -7.71
C ASN A 84 -4.73 19.27 -7.39
N GLY A 85 -4.07 19.64 -6.30
CA GLY A 85 -3.94 21.04 -5.96
C GLY A 85 -3.16 21.83 -7.00
N MET A 86 -2.09 21.24 -7.49
CA MET A 86 -1.27 21.91 -8.50
C MET A 86 -2.02 22.02 -9.83
N LYS A 87 -2.78 21.00 -10.18
CA LYS A 87 -3.56 21.04 -11.39
C LYS A 87 -4.60 22.15 -11.35
N GLU A 88 -5.23 22.30 -10.20
CA GLU A 88 -6.23 23.36 -10.05
C GLU A 88 -5.60 24.73 -10.21
N LYS A 89 -4.40 24.88 -9.72
CA LYS A 89 -3.71 26.15 -9.84
C LYS A 89 -3.28 26.43 -11.26
N GLN A 90 -2.97 25.39 -12.00
CA GLN A 90 -2.50 25.55 -13.36
C GLN A 90 -3.63 25.76 -14.36
N SER A 91 -4.84 25.59 -13.91
CA SER A 91 -5.99 25.78 -14.77
C SER A 91 -6.82 26.94 -14.30
N PRO A 92 -6.28 28.13 -14.34
CA PRO A 92 -7.00 29.29 -13.83
C PRO A 92 -8.31 29.54 -14.55
N GLY A 93 -8.33 29.24 -15.82
CA GLY A 93 -9.56 29.43 -16.58
C GLY A 93 -10.70 28.59 -16.10
N SER A 94 -10.40 27.43 -15.59
CA SER A 94 -11.45 26.53 -15.13
C SER A 94 -12.14 27.05 -13.89
N LYS A 95 -11.56 28.02 -13.25
CA LYS A 95 -12.19 28.58 -12.07
C LYS A 95 -13.17 29.65 -12.39
N GLU A 96 -13.06 30.18 -13.54
CA GLU A 96 -13.98 31.21 -13.96
C GLU A 96 -15.24 30.66 -14.56
#